data_b652e8ccf98edf629879326b18df1738
#
_entry.id   b652e8ccf98edf629879326b18df1738
#
_cell.length_a   1.000
_cell.length_b   1.000
_cell.length_c   1.000
_cell.angle_alpha   90.00
_cell.angle_beta   90.00
_cell.angle_gamma   90.00
#
_symmetry.space_group_name_H-M   'P 1'
#
loop_
_entity.id
_entity.type
_entity.pdbx_description
1 polymer ?
#
loop_
_entity_poly.entity_id
_entity_poly.type
_entity_poly.pdbx_seq_one_letter_code
_entity_poly.pdbx_strand_id
1 'polypeptide(L)'
;MRRVFSDRILDMPNWNRFLPADFEYDFENDELAVHRVSFNEAVECFFSDFEIRRNKKYQDRFQLLGRTVGGRRLKIIFQLKAGNVVRIITGWQL
;
A
#
# COMPACT_ATOMS: atom_id res chain seq x y z
N MET A 1 -10.58 -8.47 12.22
CA MET A 1 -9.71 -8.91 11.11
C MET A 1 -8.28 -8.55 11.41
N ARG A 2 -7.35 -9.37 11.00
CA ARG A 2 -5.94 -9.21 11.36
C ARG A 2 -5.14 -8.68 10.19
N ARG A 3 -4.20 -7.79 10.52
CA ARG A 3 -3.13 -7.37 9.63
C ARG A 3 -1.87 -8.15 9.98
N VAL A 4 -1.14 -8.58 8.97
CA VAL A 4 0.00 -9.48 9.13
C VAL A 4 1.29 -8.73 8.81
N PHE A 5 2.31 -8.96 9.66
CA PHE A 5 3.64 -8.39 9.45
C PHE A 5 4.59 -9.49 8.99
N SER A 6 5.32 -9.22 7.90
CA SER A 6 6.30 -10.17 7.34
C SER A 6 7.73 -9.77 7.65
N ASP A 7 7.96 -8.58 8.17
CA ASP A 7 9.26 -8.04 8.50
C ASP A 7 9.38 -7.75 9.98
N ARG A 8 10.61 -7.41 10.41
CA ARG A 8 10.83 -6.98 11.77
C ARG A 8 10.04 -5.72 12.06
N ILE A 9 9.37 -5.70 13.18
CA ILE A 9 8.54 -4.57 13.57
C ILE A 9 9.32 -3.42 14.20
N LEU A 10 10.61 -3.62 14.55
CA LEU A 10 11.41 -2.61 15.25
C LEU A 10 11.58 -1.33 14.45
N ASP A 11 11.68 -1.45 13.11
CA ASP A 11 11.89 -0.33 12.20
C ASP A 11 10.64 0.01 11.40
N MET A 12 9.49 -0.51 11.81
CA MET A 12 8.23 -0.35 11.10
C MET A 12 7.17 0.28 11.98
N PRO A 13 6.24 1.05 11.38
CA PRO A 13 5.08 1.53 12.11
C PRO A 13 4.25 0.39 12.67
N ASN A 14 3.42 0.67 13.65
CA ASN A 14 2.46 -0.29 14.17
C ASN A 14 1.29 -0.40 13.18
N TRP A 15 1.41 -1.33 12.24
CA TRP A 15 0.42 -1.50 11.18
C TRP A 15 -0.95 -1.91 11.69
N ASN A 16 -1.04 -2.51 12.87
CA ASN A 16 -2.34 -2.84 13.48
C ASN A 16 -3.17 -1.60 13.81
N ARG A 17 -2.50 -0.48 14.07
CA ARG A 17 -3.13 0.79 14.40
C ARG A 17 -2.93 1.82 13.30
N PHE A 18 -2.39 1.40 12.19
CA PHE A 18 -2.10 2.32 11.09
C PHE A 18 -3.40 2.81 10.46
N LEU A 19 -3.52 4.12 10.39
CA LEU A 19 -4.61 4.79 9.69
C LEU A 19 -3.99 5.86 8.81
N PRO A 20 -4.05 5.71 7.48
CA PRO A 20 -3.51 6.72 6.59
C PRO A 20 -4.21 8.06 6.81
N ALA A 21 -3.42 9.13 6.94
CA ALA A 21 -3.94 10.49 7.07
C ALA A 21 -4.30 11.06 5.71
N ASP A 22 -3.52 10.71 4.68
CA ASP A 22 -3.73 11.20 3.33
C ASP A 22 -2.99 10.30 2.34
N PHE A 23 -3.31 10.45 1.06
CA PHE A 23 -2.68 9.71 -0.02
C PHE A 23 -2.13 10.68 -1.06
N GLU A 24 -0.92 10.37 -1.56
CA GLU A 24 -0.28 11.08 -2.66
C GLU A 24 -0.07 10.12 -3.82
N TYR A 25 -0.16 10.63 -5.03
CA TYR A 25 0.05 9.83 -6.23
C TYR A 25 0.41 10.72 -7.41
N ASP A 26 1.32 10.24 -8.26
CA ASP A 26 1.70 10.94 -9.48
C ASP A 26 0.70 10.60 -10.59
N PHE A 27 -0.35 11.40 -10.71
CA PHE A 27 -1.39 11.18 -11.72
C PHE A 27 -0.92 11.45 -13.14
N GLU A 28 0.17 12.21 -13.32
CA GLU A 28 0.71 12.48 -14.66
C GLU A 28 1.42 11.24 -15.23
N ASN A 29 2.12 10.50 -14.37
CA ASN A 29 2.80 9.27 -14.75
C ASN A 29 2.05 8.07 -14.15
N ASP A 30 0.82 7.91 -14.50
CA ASP A 30 -0.12 6.98 -13.89
C ASP A 30 0.32 5.52 -14.06
N GLU A 31 1.23 5.08 -13.21
CA GLU A 31 1.77 3.71 -13.23
C GLU A 31 0.71 2.66 -12.90
N LEU A 32 -0.28 3.03 -12.09
CA LEU A 32 -1.38 2.12 -11.79
C LEU A 32 -2.18 1.79 -13.04
N ALA A 33 -2.41 2.79 -13.90
CA ALA A 33 -3.18 2.58 -15.13
C ALA A 33 -2.49 1.58 -16.06
N VAL A 34 -1.14 1.54 -16.07
CA VAL A 34 -0.38 0.57 -16.85
C VAL A 34 -0.79 -0.85 -16.48
N HIS A 35 -1.12 -1.08 -15.22
CA HIS A 35 -1.52 -2.38 -14.69
C HIS A 35 -3.04 -2.52 -14.53
N ARG A 36 -3.81 -1.60 -15.10
CA ARG A 36 -5.28 -1.58 -15.04
C ARG A 36 -5.82 -1.53 -13.61
N VAL A 37 -5.16 -0.75 -12.77
CA VAL A 37 -5.57 -0.49 -11.40
C VAL A 37 -5.90 0.99 -11.29
N SER A 38 -7.04 1.32 -10.69
CA SER A 38 -7.37 2.71 -10.43
C SER A 38 -6.77 3.17 -9.10
N PHE A 39 -6.59 4.49 -8.97
CA PHE A 39 -6.14 5.07 -7.71
C PHE A 39 -7.10 4.72 -6.57
N ASN A 40 -8.40 4.79 -6.81
CA ASN A 40 -9.41 4.45 -5.80
C ASN A 40 -9.28 3.00 -5.35
N GLU A 41 -9.03 2.07 -6.27
CA GLU A 41 -8.81 0.67 -5.93
C GLU A 41 -7.58 0.50 -5.05
N ALA A 42 -6.50 1.20 -5.37
CA ALA A 42 -5.29 1.15 -4.55
C ALA A 42 -5.56 1.68 -3.13
N VAL A 43 -6.28 2.78 -3.01
CA VAL A 43 -6.66 3.35 -1.70
C VAL A 43 -7.53 2.37 -0.92
N GLU A 44 -8.50 1.72 -1.58
CA GLU A 44 -9.38 0.75 -0.93
C GLU A 44 -8.60 -0.36 -0.22
N CYS A 45 -7.49 -0.80 -0.81
CA CYS A 45 -6.68 -1.86 -0.22
C CYS A 45 -6.13 -1.49 1.16
N PHE A 46 -5.89 -0.20 1.42
CA PHE A 46 -5.39 0.26 2.72
C PHE A 46 -6.44 0.17 3.83
N PHE A 47 -7.70 0.00 3.47
CA PHE A 47 -8.80 -0.16 4.41
C PHE A 47 -9.34 -1.58 4.45
N SER A 48 -8.68 -2.49 3.72
CA SER A 48 -8.98 -3.91 3.76
C SER A 48 -8.16 -4.59 4.84
N ASP A 49 -8.34 -5.89 4.97
CA ASP A 49 -7.50 -6.75 5.80
C ASP A 49 -6.23 -7.04 5.01
N PHE A 50 -5.16 -6.33 5.31
CA PHE A 50 -3.97 -6.35 4.48
C PHE A 50 -2.75 -6.93 5.19
N GLU A 51 -1.76 -7.33 4.38
CA GLU A 51 -0.42 -7.70 4.83
C GLU A 51 0.56 -6.67 4.31
N ILE A 52 1.49 -6.23 5.16
CA ILE A 52 2.55 -5.29 4.80
C ILE A 52 3.89 -6.01 4.81
N ARG A 53 4.68 -5.78 3.78
CA ARG A 53 6.06 -6.24 3.66
C ARG A 53 6.96 -5.09 3.29
N ARG A 54 8.21 -5.14 3.75
CA ARG A 54 9.21 -4.19 3.30
C ARG A 54 9.66 -4.57 1.89
N ASN A 55 9.84 -3.59 1.02
CA ASN A 55 10.36 -3.83 -0.31
C ASN A 55 11.86 -4.11 -0.22
N LYS A 56 12.30 -5.23 -0.80
CA LYS A 56 13.71 -5.66 -0.70
C LYS A 56 14.64 -4.82 -1.56
N LYS A 57 14.16 -4.27 -2.65
CA LYS A 57 14.96 -3.49 -3.59
C LYS A 57 15.15 -2.06 -3.14
N TYR A 58 14.13 -1.46 -2.53
CA TYR A 58 14.13 -0.08 -2.07
C TYR A 58 13.74 -0.03 -0.60
N GLN A 59 14.66 0.42 0.26
CA GLN A 59 14.47 0.38 1.71
C GLN A 59 13.38 1.33 2.21
N ASP A 60 13.10 2.38 1.45
CA ASP A 60 12.08 3.36 1.81
C ASP A 60 10.69 3.01 1.31
N ARG A 61 10.52 1.81 0.73
CA ARG A 61 9.26 1.38 0.15
C ARG A 61 8.72 0.15 0.83
N PHE A 62 7.41 0.07 0.84
CA PHE A 62 6.68 -1.07 1.40
C PHE A 62 5.79 -1.68 0.34
N GLN A 63 5.43 -2.93 0.56
CA GLN A 63 4.45 -3.65 -0.27
C GLN A 63 3.21 -3.91 0.59
N LEU A 64 2.06 -3.55 0.07
CA LEU A 64 0.79 -3.89 0.70
C LEU A 64 0.08 -4.92 -0.16
N LEU A 65 -0.31 -6.03 0.44
CA LEU A 65 -1.14 -7.05 -0.20
C LEU A 65 -2.53 -6.87 0.38
N GLY A 66 -3.45 -6.42 -0.42
CA GLY A 66 -4.79 -6.09 0.06
C GLY A 66 -5.85 -6.44 -0.96
N ARG A 67 -7.06 -6.00 -0.67
CA ARG A 67 -8.22 -6.31 -1.48
C ARG A 67 -9.05 -5.07 -1.70
N THR A 68 -9.55 -4.90 -2.92
CA THR A 68 -10.50 -3.84 -3.23
C THR A 68 -11.89 -4.19 -2.70
N VAL A 69 -12.77 -3.19 -2.69
CA VAL A 69 -14.18 -3.41 -2.35
C VAL A 69 -14.82 -4.42 -3.28
N GLY A 70 -14.44 -4.40 -4.56
CA GLY A 70 -14.93 -5.36 -5.55
C GLY A 70 -14.30 -6.74 -5.48
N GLY A 71 -13.37 -6.98 -4.54
CA GLY A 71 -12.78 -8.31 -4.33
C GLY A 71 -11.50 -8.59 -5.10
N ARG A 72 -10.96 -7.61 -5.83
CA ARG A 72 -9.67 -7.79 -6.51
C ARG A 72 -8.55 -7.81 -5.48
N ARG A 73 -7.63 -8.76 -5.63
CA ARG A 73 -6.44 -8.83 -4.78
C ARG A 73 -5.31 -8.09 -5.47
N LEU A 74 -4.76 -7.08 -4.79
CA LEU A 74 -3.73 -6.22 -5.36
C LEU A 74 -2.48 -6.22 -4.49
N LYS A 75 -1.34 -6.01 -5.15
CA LYS A 75 -0.09 -5.62 -4.49
C LYS A 75 0.14 -4.15 -4.80
N ILE A 76 0.29 -3.34 -3.75
CA ILE A 76 0.53 -1.90 -3.87
C ILE A 76 1.91 -1.59 -3.32
N ILE A 77 2.72 -0.88 -4.09
CA ILE A 77 4.03 -0.39 -3.66
C ILE A 77 3.84 1.06 -3.22
N PHE A 78 4.28 1.37 -2.02
CA PHE A 78 4.10 2.71 -1.47
C PHE A 78 5.27 3.13 -0.59
N GLN A 79 5.36 4.44 -0.34
CA GLN A 79 6.23 5.05 0.64
C GLN A 79 5.38 5.61 1.77
N LEU A 80 5.87 5.49 3.00
CA LEU A 80 5.22 6.14 4.14
C LEU A 80 5.98 7.41 4.47
N LYS A 81 5.28 8.54 4.41
CA LYS A 81 5.83 9.85 4.71
C LYS A 81 5.40 10.31 6.10
N ALA A 82 6.04 11.35 6.60
CA ALA A 82 5.71 11.93 7.90
C ALA A 82 4.21 12.24 8.00
N GLY A 83 3.64 12.04 9.18
CA GLY A 83 2.22 12.29 9.41
C GLY A 83 1.30 11.22 8.85
N ASN A 84 1.81 10.01 8.62
CA ASN A 84 1.07 8.87 8.06
C ASN A 84 0.51 9.15 6.67
N VAL A 85 1.20 9.96 5.88
CA VAL A 85 0.87 10.17 4.48
C VAL A 85 1.42 9.02 3.66
N VAL A 86 0.58 8.42 2.85
CA VAL A 86 0.94 7.30 1.97
C VAL A 86 1.15 7.83 0.56
N ARG A 87 2.37 7.66 0.03
CA ARG A 87 2.63 7.94 -1.37
C ARG A 87 2.59 6.63 -2.16
N ILE A 88 1.57 6.46 -2.97
CA ILE A 88 1.42 5.29 -3.82
C ILE A 88 2.36 5.42 -5.01
N ILE A 89 3.15 4.38 -5.27
CA ILE A 89 4.12 4.35 -6.37
C ILE A 89 3.53 3.60 -7.56
N THR A 90 3.12 2.35 -7.35
CA THR A 90 2.54 1.51 -8.38
C THR A 90 1.77 0.36 -7.72
N GLY A 91 1.13 -0.45 -8.53
CA GLY A 91 0.44 -1.63 -8.03
C GLY A 91 -0.12 -2.46 -9.17
N TRP A 92 -0.44 -3.70 -8.87
CA TRP A 92 -0.97 -4.63 -9.87
C TRP A 92 -1.79 -5.72 -9.21
N GLN A 93 -2.56 -6.40 -10.02
CA GLN A 93 -3.39 -7.50 -9.56
C GLN A 93 -2.54 -8.76 -9.36
N LEU A 94 -2.78 -9.44 -8.26
CA LEU A 94 -2.15 -10.71 -7.95
C LEU A 94 -2.74 -11.86 -8.76
#